data_46c6825776417bad7a8ac870af3b22f2
#
_entry.id   46c6825776417bad7a8ac870af3b22f2
#
_cell.length_a   1.000
_cell.length_b   1.000
_cell.length_c   1.000
_cell.angle_alpha   90.00
_cell.angle_beta   90.00
_cell.angle_gamma   90.00
#
_symmetry.space_group_name_H-M   'P 1'
#
loop_
_entity.id
_entity.type
_entity.pdbx_description
1 polymer ?
#
loop_
_entity_poly.entity_id
_entity_poly.type
_entity_poly.pdbx_seq_one_letter_code
_entity_poly.pdbx_strand_id
1 'polypeptide(L)'
;MSDNNSPQFKFRETQWEIINYNRGLMGISAVPGSGKTFTLSHLAAHLVQRLSTHRVTEKREVLIVTFTNSAVNSFKSRIAQILQEERGLLPYTGYRVRTLHGLAHDIVRERPSVVGLSEDFQIVDDRTAATILQ
;
A
#
# COMPACT_ATOMS: atom_id res chain seq x y z
N MET A 1 20.57 30.46 -12.75
CA MET A 1 20.84 29.82 -11.45
C MET A 1 19.52 29.36 -10.90
N SER A 2 19.20 28.11 -11.11
CA SER A 2 18.03 27.50 -10.54
C SER A 2 18.42 26.92 -9.18
N ASP A 3 17.99 27.59 -8.12
CA ASP A 3 18.08 27.06 -6.76
C ASP A 3 17.23 25.81 -6.66
N ASN A 4 17.88 24.68 -6.86
CA ASN A 4 17.30 23.35 -6.67
C ASN A 4 17.30 23.05 -5.16
N ASN A 5 16.55 23.83 -4.41
CA ASN A 5 16.38 23.65 -2.97
C ASN A 5 15.15 22.78 -2.68
N SER A 6 15.11 21.61 -3.32
CA SER A 6 14.25 20.55 -2.85
C SER A 6 14.83 20.05 -1.52
N PRO A 7 14.05 19.96 -0.44
CA PRO A 7 14.55 19.38 0.79
C PRO A 7 14.95 17.92 0.53
N GLN A 8 16.21 17.68 0.34
CA GLN A 8 16.77 16.34 0.29
C GLN A 8 16.64 15.76 1.70
N PHE A 9 15.56 15.00 1.94
CA PHE A 9 15.44 14.22 3.15
C PHE A 9 16.62 13.24 3.20
N LYS A 10 17.50 13.44 4.15
CA LYS A 10 18.56 12.49 4.42
C LYS A 10 17.97 11.28 5.13
N PHE A 11 17.79 10.20 4.40
CA PHE A 11 17.44 8.92 4.98
C PHE A 11 18.61 8.41 5.83
N ARG A 12 18.29 7.82 6.98
CA ARG A 12 19.26 7.07 7.78
C ARG A 12 19.67 5.80 7.02
N GLU A 13 20.82 5.24 7.34
CA GLU A 13 21.36 4.04 6.68
C GLU A 13 20.34 2.88 6.68
N THR A 14 19.73 2.60 7.83
CA THR A 14 18.67 1.58 7.95
C THR A 14 17.44 1.87 7.08
N GLN A 15 17.07 3.12 6.89
CA GLN A 15 15.99 3.51 6.00
C GLN A 15 16.36 3.26 4.53
N TRP A 16 17.60 3.53 4.14
CA TRP A 16 18.10 3.22 2.81
C TRP A 16 18.07 1.73 2.50
N GLU A 17 18.43 0.88 3.44
CA GLU A 17 18.33 -0.59 3.28
C GLU A 17 16.90 -1.02 3.00
N ILE A 18 15.94 -0.45 3.72
CA ILE A 18 14.51 -0.74 3.51
C ILE A 18 14.06 -0.26 2.13
N ILE A 19 14.37 0.98 1.76
CA ILE A 19 13.94 1.58 0.49
C ILE A 19 14.54 0.82 -0.70
N ASN A 20 15.75 0.31 -0.57
CA ASN A 20 16.42 -0.46 -1.60
C ASN A 20 16.08 -1.96 -1.58
N TYR A 21 15.10 -2.37 -0.78
CA TYR A 21 14.61 -3.75 -0.77
C TYR A 21 14.28 -4.21 -2.19
N ASN A 22 14.75 -5.39 -2.53
CA ASN A 22 14.63 -5.92 -3.88
C ASN A 22 13.85 -7.22 -3.95
N ARG A 23 14.13 -8.19 -3.07
CA ARG A 23 13.58 -9.54 -3.14
C ARG A 23 13.59 -10.25 -1.80
N GLY A 24 12.65 -11.17 -1.62
CA GLY A 24 12.56 -12.04 -0.48
C GLY A 24 11.70 -11.49 0.65
N LEU A 25 11.90 -11.98 1.85
CA LEU A 25 11.21 -11.54 3.06
C LEU A 25 12.10 -10.61 3.87
N MET A 26 11.54 -9.49 4.32
CA MET A 26 12.22 -8.56 5.19
C MET A 26 11.33 -8.25 6.39
N GLY A 27 11.84 -8.47 7.60
CA GLY A 27 11.21 -8.03 8.84
C GLY A 27 11.74 -6.67 9.24
N ILE A 28 10.85 -5.74 9.57
CA ILE A 28 11.21 -4.40 10.01
C ILE A 28 10.65 -4.18 11.41
N SER A 29 11.55 -3.93 12.36
CA SER A 29 11.18 -3.55 13.72
C SER A 29 11.43 -2.06 13.90
N ALA A 30 10.43 -1.33 14.36
CA ALA A 30 10.52 0.10 14.55
C ALA A 30 9.70 0.54 15.78
N VAL A 31 10.26 1.47 16.53
CA VAL A 31 9.53 2.11 17.64
C VAL A 31 8.53 3.14 17.08
N PRO A 32 7.42 3.43 17.79
CA PRO A 32 6.50 4.49 17.41
C PRO A 32 7.23 5.83 17.19
N GLY A 33 6.87 6.55 16.14
CA GLY A 33 7.49 7.83 15.79
C GLY A 33 8.86 7.76 15.10
N SER A 34 9.32 6.56 14.70
CA SER A 34 10.60 6.37 14.01
C SER A 34 10.60 6.72 12.51
N GLY A 35 9.45 7.15 11.95
CA GLY A 35 9.30 7.42 10.53
C GLY A 35 9.01 6.17 9.68
N LYS A 36 8.45 5.14 10.27
CA LYS A 36 8.13 3.88 9.60
C LYS A 36 7.19 4.07 8.40
N THR A 37 6.10 4.81 8.58
CA THR A 37 5.14 5.10 7.49
C THR A 37 5.82 5.86 6.36
N PHE A 38 6.65 6.85 6.68
CA PHE A 38 7.41 7.62 5.70
C PHE A 38 8.36 6.72 4.90
N THR A 39 9.13 5.87 5.56
CA THR A 39 10.08 4.96 4.92
C THR A 39 9.37 3.93 4.04
N LEU A 40 8.29 3.32 4.53
CA LEU A 40 7.51 2.34 3.76
C LEU A 40 6.80 2.99 2.57
N SER A 41 6.38 4.23 2.66
CA SER A 41 5.81 4.97 1.54
C SER A 41 6.84 5.21 0.44
N HIS A 42 8.07 5.54 0.78
CA HIS A 42 9.17 5.66 -0.17
C HIS A 42 9.54 4.31 -0.80
N LEU A 43 9.55 3.24 -0.03
CA LEU A 43 9.73 1.88 -0.56
C LEU A 43 8.64 1.54 -1.58
N ALA A 44 7.39 1.78 -1.24
CA ALA A 44 6.26 1.53 -2.14
C ALA A 44 6.40 2.31 -3.46
N ALA A 45 6.71 3.60 -3.39
CA ALA A 45 6.93 4.42 -4.58
C ALA A 45 8.10 3.92 -5.43
N HIS A 46 9.18 3.48 -4.81
CA HIS A 46 10.32 2.87 -5.49
C HIS A 46 9.93 1.58 -6.22
N LEU A 47 9.17 0.71 -5.57
CA LEU A 47 8.67 -0.52 -6.18
C LEU A 47 7.71 -0.25 -7.33
N VAL A 48 6.81 0.72 -7.19
CA VAL A 48 5.91 1.15 -8.29
C VAL A 48 6.71 1.61 -9.49
N GLN A 49 7.72 2.44 -9.29
CA GLN A 49 8.58 2.91 -10.37
C GLN A 49 9.32 1.76 -11.06
N ARG A 50 9.85 0.83 -10.30
CA ARG A 50 10.53 -0.35 -10.87
C ARG A 50 9.59 -1.22 -11.69
N LEU A 51 8.39 -1.46 -11.21
CA LEU A 51 7.38 -2.24 -11.95
C LEU A 51 6.93 -1.53 -13.22
N SER A 52 6.88 -0.21 -13.23
CA SER A 52 6.49 0.57 -14.41
C SER A 52 7.55 0.57 -15.51
N THR A 53 8.83 0.44 -15.16
CA THR A 53 9.95 0.41 -16.12
C THR A 53 10.16 -0.96 -16.74
N HIS A 54 9.72 -2.03 -16.08
CA HIS A 54 9.78 -3.36 -16.64
C HIS A 54 8.53 -3.60 -17.51
N ARG A 55 8.74 -3.74 -18.81
CA ARG A 55 7.70 -4.15 -19.76
C ARG A 55 7.34 -5.63 -19.52
N VAL A 56 6.68 -5.90 -18.41
CA VAL A 56 6.14 -7.21 -18.15
C VAL A 56 4.69 -7.20 -18.62
N THR A 57 4.33 -8.19 -19.40
CA THR A 57 2.96 -8.43 -19.90
C THR A 57 1.94 -8.66 -18.78
N GLU A 58 2.40 -8.87 -17.56
CA GLU A 58 1.57 -9.02 -16.38
C GLU A 58 1.45 -7.69 -15.64
N LYS A 59 0.21 -7.29 -15.39
CA LYS A 59 -0.09 -6.14 -14.53
C LYS A 59 0.25 -6.47 -13.08
N ARG A 60 1.46 -6.16 -12.67
CA ARG A 60 1.88 -6.27 -11.28
C ARG A 60 1.66 -4.96 -10.55
N GLU A 61 1.13 -5.06 -9.36
CA GLU A 61 0.88 -3.91 -8.48
C GLU A 61 1.54 -4.14 -7.11
N VAL A 62 1.87 -3.06 -6.44
CA VAL A 62 2.32 -3.10 -5.04
C VAL A 62 1.09 -3.13 -4.15
N LEU A 63 0.97 -4.13 -3.31
CA LEU A 63 -0.11 -4.24 -2.33
C LEU A 63 0.39 -3.86 -0.94
N ILE A 64 -0.29 -2.91 -0.34
CA ILE A 64 -0.03 -2.47 1.04
C ILE A 64 -1.24 -2.82 1.89
N VAL A 65 -1.01 -3.57 2.96
CA VAL A 65 -2.06 -4.00 3.88
C VAL A 65 -1.82 -3.42 5.26
N THR A 66 -2.85 -2.84 5.84
CA THR A 66 -2.81 -2.23 7.16
C THR A 66 -4.09 -2.55 7.95
N PHE A 67 -4.18 -2.14 9.21
CA PHE A 67 -5.33 -2.48 10.07
C PHE A 67 -6.44 -1.44 10.08
N THR A 68 -6.15 -0.18 9.80
CA THR A 68 -7.11 0.92 9.95
C THR A 68 -7.33 1.70 8.65
N ASN A 69 -8.53 2.23 8.47
CA ASN A 69 -8.85 3.13 7.34
C ASN A 69 -8.04 4.42 7.40
N SER A 70 -7.74 4.91 8.59
CA SER A 70 -6.87 6.08 8.78
C SER A 70 -5.48 5.84 8.21
N ALA A 71 -4.88 4.67 8.48
CA ALA A 71 -3.59 4.28 7.92
C ALA A 71 -3.66 4.12 6.40
N VAL A 72 -4.74 3.55 5.85
CA VAL A 72 -4.95 3.46 4.39
C VAL A 72 -4.89 4.83 3.76
N ASN A 73 -5.61 5.81 4.30
CA ASN A 73 -5.65 7.17 3.76
C ASN A 73 -4.28 7.86 3.87
N SER A 74 -3.58 7.68 4.98
CA SER A 74 -2.23 8.24 5.18
C SER A 74 -1.23 7.67 4.18
N PHE A 75 -1.23 6.36 3.95
CA PHE A 75 -0.36 5.74 2.95
C PHE A 75 -0.69 6.20 1.53
N LYS A 76 -1.97 6.20 1.15
CA LYS A 76 -2.41 6.66 -0.18
C LYS A 76 -1.95 8.08 -0.47
N SER A 77 -2.20 9.02 0.45
CA SER A 77 -1.82 10.41 0.26
C SER A 77 -0.32 10.59 0.14
N ARG A 78 0.45 9.91 0.97
CA ARG A 78 1.90 10.01 0.98
C ARG A 78 2.55 9.39 -0.24
N ILE A 79 2.11 8.21 -0.64
CA ILE A 79 2.61 7.55 -1.86
C ILE A 79 2.26 8.37 -3.10
N ALA A 80 1.02 8.86 -3.20
CA ALA A 80 0.59 9.71 -4.31
C ALA A 80 1.46 10.96 -4.43
N GLN A 81 1.76 11.62 -3.33
CA GLN A 81 2.64 12.79 -3.29
C GLN A 81 4.05 12.46 -3.76
N ILE A 82 4.63 11.37 -3.27
CA ILE A 82 5.98 10.95 -3.67
C ILE A 82 6.04 10.62 -5.16
N LEU A 83 5.07 9.87 -5.67
CA LEU A 83 5.02 9.50 -7.08
C LEU A 83 4.91 10.72 -7.98
N GLN A 84 4.06 11.67 -7.63
CA GLN A 84 3.79 12.86 -8.43
C GLN A 84 4.94 13.88 -8.35
N GLU A 85 5.37 14.23 -7.14
CA GLU A 85 6.33 15.33 -6.92
C GLU A 85 7.79 14.90 -7.10
N GLU A 86 8.14 13.71 -6.65
CA GLU A 86 9.54 13.26 -6.65
C GLU A 86 9.90 12.39 -7.85
N ARG A 87 8.92 11.69 -8.44
CA ARG A 87 9.17 10.71 -9.50
C ARG A 87 8.49 10.99 -10.83
N GLY A 88 7.64 12.03 -10.90
CA GLY A 88 6.94 12.41 -12.12
C GLY A 88 6.01 11.31 -12.66
N LEU A 89 5.48 10.46 -11.80
CA LEU A 89 4.58 9.35 -12.14
C LEU A 89 3.12 9.68 -11.78
N LEU A 90 2.19 8.91 -12.33
CA LEU A 90 0.78 9.02 -11.98
C LEU A 90 0.55 8.67 -10.51
N PRO A 91 -0.16 9.52 -9.73
CA PRO A 91 -0.20 9.40 -8.27
C PRO A 91 -1.00 8.20 -7.73
N TYR A 92 -1.92 7.66 -8.50
CA TYR A 92 -2.83 6.61 -8.02
C TYR A 92 -2.77 5.31 -8.83
N THR A 93 -1.67 5.07 -9.50
CA THR A 93 -1.49 3.91 -10.39
C THR A 93 -0.33 3.04 -9.94
N GLY A 94 -0.50 1.72 -10.02
CA GLY A 94 0.55 0.74 -9.77
C GLY A 94 0.62 0.24 -8.33
N TYR A 95 -0.31 0.64 -7.47
CA TYR A 95 -0.39 0.15 -6.10
C TYR A 95 -1.82 0.13 -5.58
N ARG A 96 -2.05 -0.70 -4.56
CA ARG A 96 -3.29 -0.71 -3.78
C ARG A 96 -2.98 -0.64 -2.30
N VAL A 97 -3.76 0.14 -1.58
CA VAL A 97 -3.73 0.17 -0.12
C VAL A 97 -5.07 -0.31 0.39
N ARG A 98 -5.06 -1.33 1.24
CA ARG A 98 -6.25 -1.95 1.81
C ARG A 98 -6.08 -2.19 3.29
N THR A 99 -7.19 -2.19 4.03
CA THR A 99 -7.19 -2.84 5.34
C THR A 99 -7.18 -4.36 5.15
N LEU A 100 -6.69 -5.09 6.15
CA LEU A 100 -6.74 -6.56 6.13
C LEU A 100 -8.17 -7.07 5.90
N HIS A 101 -9.14 -6.43 6.57
CA HIS A 101 -10.57 -6.75 6.41
C HIS A 101 -11.06 -6.48 4.98
N GLY A 102 -10.72 -5.33 4.40
CA GLY A 102 -11.07 -4.99 3.02
C GLY A 102 -10.43 -5.93 2.00
N LEU A 103 -9.19 -6.35 2.22
CA LEU A 103 -8.51 -7.33 1.37
C LEU A 103 -9.22 -8.70 1.42
N ALA A 104 -9.60 -9.15 2.62
CA ALA A 104 -10.37 -10.39 2.78
C ALA A 104 -11.71 -10.33 2.03
N HIS A 105 -12.42 -9.22 2.10
CA HIS A 105 -13.63 -8.96 1.31
C HIS A 105 -13.40 -9.07 -0.19
N ASP A 106 -12.34 -8.45 -0.70
CA ASP A 106 -12.00 -8.48 -2.12
C ASP A 106 -11.75 -9.92 -2.60
N ILE A 107 -11.01 -10.72 -1.82
CA ILE A 107 -10.71 -12.12 -2.14
C ILE A 107 -11.99 -12.96 -2.16
N VAL A 108 -12.84 -12.81 -1.16
CA VAL A 108 -14.11 -13.57 -1.05
C VAL A 108 -15.05 -13.21 -2.19
N ARG A 109 -15.12 -11.94 -2.60
CA ARG A 109 -15.93 -11.49 -3.73
C ARG A 109 -15.45 -12.00 -5.09
N GLU A 110 -14.15 -12.06 -5.28
CA GLU A 110 -13.57 -12.54 -6.55
C GLU A 110 -13.77 -14.05 -6.74
N ARG A 111 -13.68 -14.82 -5.65
CA ARG A 111 -13.78 -16.28 -5.68
C ARG A 111 -14.54 -16.85 -4.48
N PRO A 112 -15.85 -16.63 -4.40
CA PRO A 112 -16.64 -17.08 -3.27
C PRO A 112 -16.63 -18.61 -3.12
N SER A 113 -16.56 -19.36 -4.21
CA SER A 113 -16.53 -20.82 -4.21
C SER A 113 -15.30 -21.41 -3.50
N VAL A 114 -14.16 -20.71 -3.49
CA VAL A 114 -12.93 -21.18 -2.82
C VAL A 114 -13.12 -21.28 -1.30
N VAL A 115 -13.98 -20.44 -0.72
CA VAL A 115 -14.31 -20.43 0.71
C VAL A 115 -15.65 -21.11 1.00
N GLY A 116 -16.22 -21.82 0.03
CA GLY A 116 -17.48 -22.56 0.19
C GLY A 116 -18.74 -21.69 0.19
N LEU A 117 -18.67 -20.47 -0.36
CA LEU A 117 -19.81 -19.57 -0.48
C LEU A 117 -20.42 -19.65 -1.87
N SER A 118 -21.74 -19.37 -1.96
CA SER A 118 -22.41 -19.17 -3.24
C SER A 118 -22.03 -17.83 -3.87
N GLU A 119 -22.21 -17.68 -5.18
CA GLU A 119 -21.91 -16.43 -5.87
C GLU A 119 -22.82 -15.25 -5.43
N ASP A 120 -23.97 -15.55 -4.84
CA ASP A 120 -24.96 -14.58 -4.35
C ASP A 120 -24.78 -14.24 -2.86
N PHE A 121 -23.64 -14.55 -2.25
CA PHE A 121 -23.42 -14.26 -0.84
C PHE A 121 -23.40 -12.75 -0.55
N GLN A 122 -23.81 -12.39 0.67
CA GLN A 122 -23.75 -11.03 1.17
C GLN A 122 -22.80 -10.96 2.36
N ILE A 123 -21.98 -9.89 2.39
CA ILE A 123 -21.10 -9.63 3.51
C ILE A 123 -21.87 -8.81 4.55
N VAL A 124 -21.97 -9.34 5.75
CA VAL A 124 -22.66 -8.73 6.89
C VAL A 124 -21.62 -8.14 7.83
N ASP A 125 -21.60 -6.82 7.96
CA ASP A 125 -20.80 -6.13 8.97
C ASP A 125 -21.50 -6.09 10.32
N ASP A 126 -20.81 -5.63 11.36
CA ASP A 126 -21.35 -5.56 12.73
C ASP A 126 -22.64 -4.72 12.81
N ARG A 127 -22.77 -3.67 12.02
CA ARG A 127 -23.96 -2.82 11.96
C ARG A 127 -25.13 -3.57 11.33
N THR A 128 -24.90 -4.23 10.23
CA THR A 128 -25.91 -5.04 9.53
C THR A 128 -26.31 -6.23 10.38
N ALA A 129 -25.37 -6.91 11.04
CA ALA A 129 -25.65 -8.00 11.96
C ALA A 129 -26.54 -7.55 13.13
N ALA A 130 -26.27 -6.39 13.73
CA ALA A 130 -27.10 -5.83 14.79
C ALA A 130 -28.54 -5.56 14.33
N THR A 131 -28.73 -5.11 13.08
CA THR A 131 -30.06 -4.88 12.50
C THR A 131 -30.82 -6.18 12.24
N ILE A 132 -30.15 -7.24 11.80
CA ILE A 132 -30.77 -8.55 11.53
C ILE A 132 -31.18 -9.24 12.82
N LEU A 133 -30.44 -9.07 13.92
CA LEU A 133 -30.70 -9.70 15.22
C LEU A 133 -31.76 -8.97 16.06
N GLN A 134 -32.22 -7.82 15.66
CA GLN A 134 -33.36 -7.15 16.23
C GLN A 134 -34.66 -7.69 15.61
#